data_9228f82fd2e0852b6e6e0b0e6804cf91
#
_entry.id   9228f82fd2e0852b6e6e0b0e6804cf91
#
_cell.length_a   1.000
_cell.length_b   1.000
_cell.length_c   1.000
_cell.angle_alpha   90.00
_cell.angle_beta   90.00
_cell.angle_gamma   90.00
#
_symmetry.space_group_name_H-M   'P 1'
#
loop_
_entity.id
_entity.type
_entity.pdbx_description
1 polymer ?
#
loop_
_entity_poly.entity_id
_entity_poly.type
_entity_poly.pdbx_seq_one_letter_code
_entity_poly.pdbx_strand_id
1 'polypeptide(L)'
;MAHIMSASLGGITLRSPLIAASGTVGQVWEWAGVADVSPYGAAVAKSVSPTPWAGRPAPRIAPTSTGMLNGVGIQNPGIEAWVSQMTPRIPQMEVPVWGSAVAEDVDGYALVAKGVETAGAAAVEVNLSCPNLDTGEMFSFDPGASRSVLEAVVASVTVPVGAKLSPNTPDLVGVAAACQEAGADFLVLTNTALGLGLSLEARMPLLSGGVGGYSGPGLKPISLRCVYEVAGALSGFPIVGCGGVGTGRDVIEYVMAGASAVQLGTVHFAEPKAGARIRRELATELGRLGAASLSDLVGVALA
;
A
#
# COMPACT_ATOMS: atom_id res chain seq x y z
N MET A 1 -1.22 -27.02 -4.36
CA MET A 1 -1.13 -25.93 -3.35
C MET A 1 -0.93 -24.53 -3.97
N ALA A 2 -0.23 -24.36 -5.11
CA ALA A 2 -0.02 -23.03 -5.69
C ALA A 2 -1.32 -22.33 -6.14
N HIS A 3 -2.28 -23.04 -6.71
CA HIS A 3 -3.56 -22.47 -7.15
C HIS A 3 -4.51 -22.04 -6.02
N ILE A 4 -4.40 -22.62 -4.83
CA ILE A 4 -5.28 -22.32 -3.69
C ILE A 4 -5.06 -20.91 -3.14
N MET A 5 -3.85 -20.37 -3.32
CA MET A 5 -3.44 -19.06 -2.81
C MET A 5 -3.10 -18.05 -3.91
N SER A 6 -3.45 -18.31 -5.17
CA SER A 6 -3.36 -17.29 -6.21
C SER A 6 -4.47 -16.24 -6.02
N ALA A 7 -4.20 -15.02 -6.43
CA ALA A 7 -5.18 -13.94 -6.42
C ALA A 7 -5.24 -13.26 -7.79
N SER A 8 -6.39 -12.71 -8.14
CA SER A 8 -6.58 -11.87 -9.32
C SER A 8 -6.89 -10.44 -8.87
N LEU A 9 -6.25 -9.46 -9.47
CA LEU A 9 -6.34 -8.07 -9.08
C LEU A 9 -6.25 -7.17 -10.32
N GLY A 10 -7.35 -6.62 -10.80
CA GLY A 10 -7.35 -5.66 -11.91
C GLY A 10 -6.59 -6.15 -13.15
N GLY A 11 -6.81 -7.41 -13.57
CA GLY A 11 -6.08 -8.03 -14.69
C GLY A 11 -4.69 -8.60 -14.31
N ILE A 12 -4.20 -8.35 -13.10
CA ILE A 12 -2.93 -8.90 -12.59
C ILE A 12 -3.19 -10.27 -11.97
N THR A 13 -2.46 -11.30 -12.36
CA THR A 13 -2.44 -12.59 -11.69
C THR A 13 -1.27 -12.64 -10.70
N LEU A 14 -1.59 -12.78 -9.41
CA LEU A 14 -0.62 -12.91 -8.33
C LEU A 14 -0.46 -14.38 -7.93
N ARG A 15 0.78 -14.87 -7.87
CA ARG A 15 1.11 -16.23 -7.38
C ARG A 15 0.86 -16.41 -5.87
N SER A 16 0.71 -15.32 -5.16
CA SER A 16 0.43 -15.24 -3.73
C SER A 16 -0.42 -13.98 -3.48
N PRO A 17 -1.41 -14.02 -2.56
CA PRO A 17 -2.20 -12.86 -2.21
C PRO A 17 -1.45 -11.85 -1.35
N LEU A 18 -0.24 -12.20 -0.89
CA LEU A 18 0.57 -11.33 -0.06
C LEU A 18 1.39 -10.40 -0.94
N ILE A 19 1.35 -9.11 -0.63
CA ILE A 19 2.14 -8.06 -1.29
C ILE A 19 2.97 -7.36 -0.21
N ALA A 20 4.24 -7.06 -0.48
CA ALA A 20 5.04 -6.25 0.44
C ALA A 20 4.73 -4.77 0.24
N ALA A 21 4.32 -4.07 1.32
CA ALA A 21 3.85 -2.68 1.25
C ALA A 21 4.98 -1.67 1.04
N SER A 22 4.70 -0.62 0.28
CA SER A 22 5.61 0.51 0.10
C SER A 22 6.05 1.12 1.43
N GLY A 23 7.33 1.50 1.49
CA GLY A 23 7.93 2.15 2.67
C GLY A 23 8.38 1.18 3.77
N THR A 24 8.23 -0.15 3.59
CA THR A 24 8.63 -1.15 4.58
C THR A 24 9.69 -2.15 4.06
N VAL A 25 9.97 -2.11 2.76
CA VAL A 25 10.89 -3.02 2.07
C VAL A 25 11.91 -2.26 1.21
N GLY A 26 12.17 -1.00 1.52
CA GLY A 26 13.08 -0.14 0.74
C GLY A 26 12.68 -0.08 -0.73
N GLN A 27 13.65 -0.22 -1.60
CA GLN A 27 13.45 -0.34 -3.06
C GLN A 27 13.34 -1.81 -3.52
N VAL A 28 12.88 -2.70 -2.66
CA VAL A 28 12.73 -4.15 -2.86
C VAL A 28 14.07 -4.90 -2.94
N TRP A 29 14.99 -4.49 -3.82
CA TRP A 29 16.30 -5.13 -3.96
C TRP A 29 17.14 -5.05 -2.68
N GLU A 30 17.02 -3.96 -1.92
CA GLU A 30 17.71 -3.79 -0.63
C GLU A 30 17.21 -4.82 0.39
N TRP A 31 15.89 -5.08 0.36
CA TRP A 31 15.26 -6.00 1.29
C TRP A 31 15.49 -7.47 0.92
N ALA A 32 15.64 -7.78 -0.38
CA ALA A 32 15.98 -9.13 -0.85
C ALA A 32 17.29 -9.67 -0.25
N GLY A 33 18.20 -8.79 0.18
CA GLY A 33 19.41 -9.14 0.94
C GLY A 33 19.16 -9.47 2.42
N VAL A 34 17.94 -9.18 2.95
CA VAL A 34 17.58 -9.35 4.37
C VAL A 34 16.59 -10.49 4.56
N ALA A 35 15.65 -10.66 3.65
CA ALA A 35 14.58 -11.64 3.76
C ALA A 35 14.22 -12.22 2.38
N ASP A 36 13.73 -13.46 2.39
CA ASP A 36 13.16 -14.14 1.21
C ASP A 36 11.91 -13.40 0.72
N VAL A 37 11.93 -12.96 -0.54
CA VAL A 37 10.80 -12.28 -1.19
C VAL A 37 9.84 -13.25 -1.91
N SER A 38 10.21 -14.54 -2.04
CA SER A 38 9.42 -15.56 -2.74
C SER A 38 8.00 -15.79 -2.17
N PRO A 39 7.70 -15.53 -0.88
CA PRO A 39 6.34 -15.65 -0.35
C PRO A 39 5.34 -14.65 -0.94
N TYR A 40 5.80 -13.57 -1.56
CA TYR A 40 4.96 -12.48 -2.05
C TYR A 40 4.57 -12.69 -3.52
N GLY A 41 3.37 -12.20 -3.88
CA GLY A 41 2.92 -12.08 -5.26
C GLY A 41 3.46 -10.84 -5.97
N ALA A 42 3.75 -9.79 -5.20
CA ALA A 42 4.41 -8.56 -5.65
C ALA A 42 5.05 -7.83 -4.47
N ALA A 43 5.91 -6.85 -4.75
CA ALA A 43 6.47 -5.95 -3.75
C ALA A 43 6.44 -4.50 -4.26
N VAL A 44 5.99 -3.57 -3.40
CA VAL A 44 5.86 -2.16 -3.74
C VAL A 44 7.11 -1.41 -3.26
N ALA A 45 7.86 -0.83 -4.19
CA ALA A 45 9.01 0.00 -3.89
C ALA A 45 8.63 1.25 -3.08
N LYS A 46 9.58 1.84 -2.37
CA LYS A 46 9.38 3.11 -1.68
C LYS A 46 8.90 4.19 -2.65
N SER A 47 7.90 4.98 -2.22
CA SER A 47 7.35 6.08 -3.03
C SER A 47 8.44 7.02 -3.50
N VAL A 48 8.35 7.42 -4.77
CA VAL A 48 9.24 8.34 -5.44
C VAL A 48 8.46 9.56 -5.94
N SER A 49 9.09 10.73 -5.91
CA SER A 49 8.55 12.02 -6.32
C SER A 49 9.26 12.55 -7.58
N PRO A 50 8.73 13.60 -8.24
CA PRO A 50 9.38 14.20 -9.42
C PRO A 50 10.83 14.62 -9.14
N THR A 51 11.06 15.25 -8.00
CA THR A 51 12.37 15.75 -7.54
C THR A 51 12.79 15.06 -6.24
N PRO A 52 14.08 15.09 -5.85
CA PRO A 52 14.54 14.52 -4.59
C PRO A 52 13.89 15.19 -3.37
N TRP A 53 13.37 14.36 -2.43
CA TRP A 53 12.88 14.84 -1.14
C TRP A 53 13.78 14.33 -0.01
N ALA A 54 14.25 15.25 0.83
CA ALA A 54 15.13 14.94 1.96
C ALA A 54 14.37 14.21 3.10
N GLY A 55 13.05 14.34 3.15
CA GLY A 55 12.23 13.89 4.26
C GLY A 55 12.32 14.82 5.48
N ARG A 56 11.68 14.41 6.58
CA ARG A 56 11.70 15.17 7.84
C ARG A 56 13.00 14.93 8.62
N PRO A 57 13.40 15.84 9.52
CA PRO A 57 14.47 15.58 10.49
C PRO A 57 14.14 14.38 11.41
N ALA A 58 15.13 13.80 12.07
CA ALA A 58 14.92 12.82 13.14
C ALA A 58 14.39 13.51 14.43
N PRO A 59 13.64 12.78 15.29
CA PRO A 59 13.20 11.40 15.16
C PRO A 59 12.05 11.22 14.17
N ARG A 60 12.13 10.18 13.34
CA ARG A 60 11.17 9.88 12.25
C ARG A 60 10.22 8.73 12.54
N ILE A 61 10.54 7.92 13.55
CA ILE A 61 9.73 6.78 13.99
C ILE A 61 9.68 6.75 15.51
N ALA A 62 8.55 6.28 16.04
CA ALA A 62 8.38 6.04 17.47
C ALA A 62 7.50 4.80 17.70
N PRO A 63 7.86 3.89 18.62
CA PRO A 63 7.02 2.77 18.98
C PRO A 63 5.77 3.24 19.74
N THR A 64 4.70 2.45 19.64
CA THR A 64 3.50 2.56 20.49
C THR A 64 3.20 1.17 21.07
N SER A 65 2.25 1.08 22.00
CA SER A 65 1.85 -0.20 22.62
C SER A 65 1.33 -1.23 21.63
N THR A 66 0.75 -0.79 20.50
CA THR A 66 0.08 -1.66 19.51
C THR A 66 0.51 -1.37 18.08
N GLY A 67 1.68 -0.78 17.89
CA GLY A 67 2.17 -0.45 16.55
C GLY A 67 3.31 0.57 16.58
N MET A 68 3.31 1.47 15.61
CA MET A 68 4.31 2.54 15.53
C MET A 68 3.75 3.80 14.89
N LEU A 69 4.36 4.92 15.22
CA LEU A 69 4.21 6.19 14.52
C LEU A 69 5.39 6.40 13.59
N ASN A 70 5.14 6.94 12.41
CA ASN A 70 6.18 7.35 11.49
C ASN A 70 5.91 8.74 10.92
N GLY A 71 6.99 9.48 10.70
CA GLY A 71 6.99 10.79 10.05
C GLY A 71 8.23 10.92 9.16
N VAL A 72 8.41 9.97 8.23
CA VAL A 72 9.60 9.90 7.34
C VAL A 72 9.65 11.10 6.40
N GLY A 73 8.49 11.62 5.96
CA GLY A 73 8.43 12.71 4.99
C GLY A 73 8.83 12.29 3.59
N ILE A 74 8.53 11.05 3.24
CA ILE A 74 8.69 10.46 1.90
C ILE A 74 10.09 10.70 1.32
N GLN A 75 11.14 10.53 2.11
CA GLN A 75 12.52 10.63 1.65
C GLN A 75 12.74 9.72 0.42
N ASN A 76 13.24 10.30 -0.68
CA ASN A 76 13.48 9.57 -1.93
C ASN A 76 14.43 10.37 -2.86
N PRO A 77 15.07 9.71 -3.85
CA PRO A 77 16.07 10.33 -4.70
C PRO A 77 15.51 11.13 -5.90
N GLY A 78 14.19 11.19 -6.07
CA GLY A 78 13.55 11.70 -7.29
C GLY A 78 13.49 10.68 -8.42
N ILE A 79 12.57 10.90 -9.37
CA ILE A 79 12.24 9.90 -10.40
C ILE A 79 13.41 9.58 -11.33
N GLU A 80 14.21 10.57 -11.73
CA GLU A 80 15.35 10.35 -12.65
C GLU A 80 16.39 9.40 -12.05
N ALA A 81 16.80 9.68 -10.80
CA ALA A 81 17.75 8.83 -10.09
C ALA A 81 17.14 7.46 -9.79
N TRP A 82 15.85 7.39 -9.48
CA TRP A 82 15.12 6.15 -9.24
C TRP A 82 15.10 5.27 -10.49
N VAL A 83 14.75 5.80 -11.65
CA VAL A 83 14.76 5.09 -12.94
C VAL A 83 16.15 4.53 -13.23
N SER A 84 17.20 5.36 -13.11
CA SER A 84 18.58 4.93 -13.31
C SER A 84 18.99 3.76 -12.40
N GLN A 85 18.53 3.76 -11.15
CA GLN A 85 18.84 2.72 -10.17
C GLN A 85 18.02 1.44 -10.39
N MET A 86 16.73 1.57 -10.76
CA MET A 86 15.79 0.45 -10.77
C MET A 86 15.76 -0.30 -12.10
N THR A 87 15.98 0.37 -13.23
CA THR A 87 15.98 -0.27 -14.57
C THR A 87 16.87 -1.50 -14.64
N PRO A 88 18.14 -1.49 -14.17
CA PRO A 88 18.99 -2.69 -14.21
C PRO A 88 18.62 -3.74 -13.15
N ARG A 89 17.81 -3.39 -12.14
CA ARG A 89 17.51 -4.25 -10.98
C ARG A 89 16.18 -4.96 -11.09
N ILE A 90 15.15 -4.29 -11.60
CA ILE A 90 13.80 -4.87 -11.70
C ILE A 90 13.79 -6.22 -12.42
N PRO A 91 14.48 -6.42 -13.57
CA PRO A 91 14.52 -7.71 -14.24
C PRO A 91 15.18 -8.85 -13.44
N GLN A 92 15.92 -8.51 -12.38
CA GLN A 92 16.62 -9.47 -11.53
C GLN A 92 15.81 -9.85 -10.28
N MET A 93 14.64 -9.21 -10.05
CA MET A 93 13.81 -9.49 -8.88
C MET A 93 12.99 -10.77 -9.08
N GLU A 94 12.91 -11.58 -8.02
CA GLU A 94 12.12 -12.83 -8.00
C GLU A 94 10.61 -12.60 -7.96
N VAL A 95 10.20 -11.36 -7.62
CA VAL A 95 8.79 -10.93 -7.54
C VAL A 95 8.57 -9.70 -8.42
N PRO A 96 7.36 -9.55 -9.01
CA PRO A 96 6.98 -8.32 -9.68
C PRO A 96 7.16 -7.12 -8.75
N VAL A 97 7.87 -6.09 -9.23
CA VAL A 97 8.03 -4.83 -8.51
C VAL A 97 6.96 -3.86 -8.99
N TRP A 98 6.22 -3.29 -8.05
CA TRP A 98 5.34 -2.15 -8.30
C TRP A 98 6.05 -0.88 -7.88
N GLY A 99 5.92 0.18 -8.66
CA GLY A 99 6.42 1.49 -8.26
C GLY A 99 5.34 2.27 -7.53
N SER A 100 5.73 3.01 -6.48
CA SER A 100 4.79 3.89 -5.77
C SER A 100 5.04 5.33 -6.16
N ALA A 101 4.04 5.97 -6.80
CA ALA A 101 4.11 7.35 -7.27
C ALA A 101 3.54 8.32 -6.24
N VAL A 102 4.23 9.44 -6.01
CA VAL A 102 3.77 10.54 -5.19
C VAL A 102 4.22 11.87 -5.79
N ALA A 103 3.37 12.89 -5.75
CA ALA A 103 3.71 14.25 -6.15
C ALA A 103 2.88 15.28 -5.36
N GLU A 104 3.12 16.54 -5.61
CA GLU A 104 2.41 17.68 -5.01
C GLU A 104 1.40 18.28 -5.97
N ASP A 105 1.41 17.84 -7.24
CA ASP A 105 0.49 18.26 -8.29
C ASP A 105 0.18 17.10 -9.26
N VAL A 106 -0.83 17.28 -10.11
CA VAL A 106 -1.34 16.27 -11.05
C VAL A 106 -0.29 15.86 -12.08
N ASP A 107 0.41 16.83 -12.65
CA ASP A 107 1.41 16.60 -13.69
C ASP A 107 2.61 15.83 -13.14
N GLY A 108 3.01 16.12 -11.91
CA GLY A 108 4.04 15.39 -11.18
C GLY A 108 3.70 13.93 -10.98
N TYR A 109 2.45 13.60 -10.66
CA TYR A 109 2.01 12.21 -10.57
C TYR A 109 2.14 11.47 -11.91
N ALA A 110 1.70 12.08 -13.01
CA ALA A 110 1.82 11.49 -14.35
C ALA A 110 3.29 11.31 -14.77
N LEU A 111 4.15 12.31 -14.50
CA LEU A 111 5.58 12.23 -14.74
C LEU A 111 6.23 11.05 -14.00
N VAL A 112 5.92 10.91 -12.70
CA VAL A 112 6.47 9.84 -11.88
C VAL A 112 5.96 8.48 -12.36
N ALA A 113 4.67 8.34 -12.65
CA ALA A 113 4.08 7.09 -13.15
C ALA A 113 4.77 6.64 -14.44
N LYS A 114 5.02 7.56 -15.37
CA LYS A 114 5.74 7.29 -16.62
C LYS A 114 7.17 6.82 -16.39
N GLY A 115 7.88 7.44 -15.44
CA GLY A 115 9.21 7.01 -15.04
C GLY A 115 9.20 5.62 -14.41
N VAL A 116 8.22 5.32 -13.56
CA VAL A 116 8.02 4.01 -12.94
C VAL A 116 7.82 2.92 -14.00
N GLU A 117 6.94 3.14 -14.98
CA GLU A 117 6.75 2.23 -16.10
C GLU A 117 8.04 2.07 -16.93
N THR A 118 8.73 3.17 -17.22
CA THR A 118 9.99 3.16 -17.99
C THR A 118 11.06 2.30 -17.32
N ALA A 119 11.12 2.27 -16.00
CA ALA A 119 12.04 1.40 -15.26
C ALA A 119 11.66 -0.09 -15.31
N GLY A 120 10.49 -0.44 -15.84
CA GLY A 120 10.01 -1.82 -15.98
C GLY A 120 9.16 -2.31 -14.80
N ALA A 121 8.61 -1.43 -13.99
CA ALA A 121 7.68 -1.82 -12.93
C ALA A 121 6.42 -2.47 -13.51
N ALA A 122 5.89 -3.49 -12.83
CA ALA A 122 4.74 -4.28 -13.27
C ALA A 122 3.38 -3.60 -13.01
N ALA A 123 3.35 -2.58 -12.16
CA ALA A 123 2.18 -1.75 -11.86
C ALA A 123 2.62 -0.43 -11.19
N VAL A 124 1.72 0.55 -11.18
CA VAL A 124 1.87 1.80 -10.44
C VAL A 124 0.90 1.82 -9.26
N GLU A 125 1.41 2.04 -8.03
CA GLU A 125 0.59 2.37 -6.86
C GLU A 125 0.61 3.89 -6.65
N VAL A 126 -0.48 4.56 -6.91
CA VAL A 126 -0.62 6.02 -6.73
C VAL A 126 -0.89 6.32 -5.26
N ASN A 127 0.06 6.95 -4.59
CA ASN A 127 -0.06 7.33 -3.18
C ASN A 127 -0.72 8.72 -3.05
N LEU A 128 -2.03 8.75 -2.85
CA LEU A 128 -2.83 9.98 -2.74
C LEU A 128 -2.73 10.67 -1.36
N SER A 129 -1.95 10.13 -0.42
CA SER A 129 -1.80 10.68 0.94
C SER A 129 -0.75 11.79 1.03
N CYS A 130 -0.41 12.45 -0.08
CA CYS A 130 0.44 13.62 -0.12
C CYS A 130 -0.42 14.89 -0.15
N PRO A 131 -0.03 15.98 0.53
CA PRO A 131 -0.73 17.26 0.42
C PRO A 131 -0.65 17.84 -1.00
N ASN A 132 -1.76 18.37 -1.46
CA ASN A 132 -1.84 19.21 -2.66
C ASN A 132 -1.20 20.57 -2.36
N LEU A 133 -0.33 21.07 -3.25
CA LEU A 133 0.31 22.38 -3.07
C LEU A 133 -0.67 23.56 -3.09
N ASP A 134 -1.75 23.43 -3.87
CA ASP A 134 -2.71 24.53 -4.03
C ASP A 134 -3.63 24.70 -2.82
N THR A 135 -4.04 23.57 -2.21
CA THR A 135 -5.00 23.56 -1.10
C THR A 135 -4.38 23.26 0.26
N GLY A 136 -3.19 22.62 0.29
CA GLY A 136 -2.56 22.11 1.50
C GLY A 136 -3.25 20.87 2.07
N GLU A 137 -4.32 20.38 1.43
CA GLU A 137 -5.05 19.17 1.82
C GLU A 137 -4.52 17.94 1.09
N MET A 138 -4.73 16.76 1.65
CA MET A 138 -4.37 15.52 0.97
C MET A 138 -5.30 15.28 -0.22
N PHE A 139 -4.74 14.87 -1.38
CA PHE A 139 -5.55 14.49 -2.55
C PHE A 139 -6.63 13.45 -2.19
N SER A 140 -6.32 12.52 -1.28
CA SER A 140 -7.24 11.49 -0.81
C SER A 140 -8.40 12.02 0.07
N PHE A 141 -8.52 13.33 0.32
CA PHE A 141 -9.64 13.91 1.07
C PHE A 141 -10.73 14.45 0.16
N ASP A 142 -10.45 14.62 -1.12
CA ASP A 142 -11.37 15.15 -2.12
C ASP A 142 -11.52 14.18 -3.30
N PRO A 143 -12.77 13.73 -3.62
CA PRO A 143 -13.00 12.84 -4.76
C PRO A 143 -12.58 13.43 -6.11
N GLY A 144 -12.80 14.75 -6.31
CA GLY A 144 -12.43 15.43 -7.56
C GLY A 144 -10.93 15.54 -7.75
N ALA A 145 -10.19 15.89 -6.70
CA ALA A 145 -8.74 15.91 -6.71
C ALA A 145 -8.13 14.52 -6.96
N SER A 146 -8.67 13.48 -6.28
CA SER A 146 -8.28 12.10 -6.51
C SER A 146 -8.54 11.64 -7.95
N ARG A 147 -9.71 11.96 -8.50
CA ARG A 147 -10.07 11.71 -9.91
C ARG A 147 -9.05 12.31 -10.86
N SER A 148 -8.75 13.60 -10.73
CA SER A 148 -7.84 14.32 -11.62
C SER A 148 -6.45 13.69 -11.65
N VAL A 149 -5.93 13.28 -10.50
CA VAL A 149 -4.64 12.56 -10.41
C VAL A 149 -4.72 11.23 -11.13
N LEU A 150 -5.77 10.42 -10.88
CA LEU A 150 -5.89 9.10 -11.48
C LEU A 150 -6.08 9.17 -12.99
N GLU A 151 -6.90 10.07 -13.52
CA GLU A 151 -7.08 10.29 -14.97
C GLU A 151 -5.74 10.62 -15.65
N ALA A 152 -4.94 11.52 -15.07
CA ALA A 152 -3.64 11.87 -15.62
C ALA A 152 -2.64 10.69 -15.58
N VAL A 153 -2.61 9.94 -14.48
CA VAL A 153 -1.74 8.76 -14.35
C VAL A 153 -2.16 7.66 -15.33
N VAL A 154 -3.43 7.29 -15.38
CA VAL A 154 -3.96 6.25 -16.28
C VAL A 154 -3.69 6.60 -17.74
N ALA A 155 -3.85 7.87 -18.12
CA ALA A 155 -3.53 8.33 -19.48
C ALA A 155 -2.02 8.29 -19.81
N SER A 156 -1.14 8.27 -18.81
CA SER A 156 0.32 8.34 -19.00
C SER A 156 1.02 6.98 -19.10
N VAL A 157 0.38 5.88 -18.66
CA VAL A 157 0.98 4.54 -18.59
C VAL A 157 0.09 3.47 -19.21
N THR A 158 0.68 2.30 -19.47
CA THR A 158 -0.03 1.10 -20.00
C THR A 158 -0.08 -0.04 -18.99
N VAL A 159 0.74 0.04 -17.94
CA VAL A 159 0.72 -0.93 -16.83
C VAL A 159 -0.46 -0.65 -15.90
N PRO A 160 -0.96 -1.66 -15.15
CA PRO A 160 -2.04 -1.48 -14.21
C PRO A 160 -1.76 -0.39 -13.17
N VAL A 161 -2.81 0.38 -12.83
CA VAL A 161 -2.76 1.51 -11.90
C VAL A 161 -3.65 1.25 -10.69
N GLY A 162 -3.08 1.29 -9.49
CA GLY A 162 -3.81 1.20 -8.23
C GLY A 162 -3.80 2.50 -7.45
N ALA A 163 -4.92 2.85 -6.82
CA ALA A 163 -5.02 4.02 -5.95
C ALA A 163 -4.92 3.63 -4.47
N LYS A 164 -3.93 4.19 -3.75
CA LYS A 164 -3.79 3.97 -2.30
C LYS A 164 -4.41 5.10 -1.51
N LEU A 165 -5.47 4.75 -0.77
CA LEU A 165 -6.32 5.70 -0.07
C LEU A 165 -5.98 5.83 1.42
N SER A 166 -6.36 6.96 1.99
CA SER A 166 -6.17 7.30 3.40
C SER A 166 -7.40 6.87 4.23
N PRO A 167 -7.22 6.32 5.44
CA PRO A 167 -8.34 6.09 6.35
C PRO A 167 -8.85 7.38 7.01
N ASN A 168 -8.16 8.51 6.79
CA ASN A 168 -8.46 9.80 7.44
C ASN A 168 -9.44 10.65 6.62
N THR A 169 -9.81 10.22 5.40
CA THR A 169 -10.77 10.96 4.58
C THR A 169 -12.18 10.94 5.20
N PRO A 170 -12.93 12.05 5.12
CA PRO A 170 -14.32 12.08 5.56
C PRO A 170 -15.27 11.33 4.60
N ASP A 171 -14.89 11.16 3.33
CA ASP A 171 -15.67 10.49 2.29
C ASP A 171 -14.86 9.41 1.57
N LEU A 172 -14.63 8.29 2.26
CA LEU A 172 -13.84 7.20 1.72
C LEU A 172 -14.49 6.54 0.49
N VAL A 173 -15.79 6.35 0.53
CA VAL A 173 -16.53 5.69 -0.56
C VAL A 173 -16.58 6.60 -1.79
N GLY A 174 -16.81 7.89 -1.63
CA GLY A 174 -16.79 8.85 -2.73
C GLY A 174 -15.41 8.96 -3.39
N VAL A 175 -14.33 8.99 -2.60
CA VAL A 175 -12.95 8.97 -3.13
C VAL A 175 -12.67 7.66 -3.86
N ALA A 176 -13.08 6.52 -3.31
CA ALA A 176 -12.91 5.21 -3.95
C ALA A 176 -13.65 5.11 -5.29
N ALA A 177 -14.91 5.57 -5.34
CA ALA A 177 -15.71 5.63 -6.56
C ALA A 177 -15.09 6.54 -7.61
N ALA A 178 -14.61 7.73 -7.22
CA ALA A 178 -13.93 8.65 -8.12
C ALA A 178 -12.66 8.05 -8.74
N CYS A 179 -11.88 7.30 -7.95
CA CYS A 179 -10.71 6.58 -8.47
C CYS A 179 -11.10 5.46 -9.46
N GLN A 180 -12.16 4.70 -9.17
CA GLN A 180 -12.68 3.68 -10.09
C GLN A 180 -13.13 4.32 -11.40
N GLU A 181 -13.93 5.38 -11.35
CA GLU A 181 -14.44 6.10 -12.53
C GLU A 181 -13.30 6.75 -13.35
N ALA A 182 -12.20 7.13 -12.71
CA ALA A 182 -10.99 7.63 -13.37
C ALA A 182 -10.15 6.55 -14.05
N GLY A 183 -10.54 5.25 -13.95
CA GLY A 183 -9.88 4.14 -14.62
C GLY A 183 -8.81 3.44 -13.76
N ALA A 184 -8.81 3.59 -12.46
CA ALA A 184 -7.97 2.75 -11.60
C ALA A 184 -8.35 1.27 -11.78
N ASP A 185 -7.34 0.38 -11.84
CA ASP A 185 -7.55 -1.07 -11.96
C ASP A 185 -7.83 -1.73 -10.59
N PHE A 186 -7.36 -1.13 -9.51
CA PHE A 186 -7.58 -1.61 -8.13
C PHE A 186 -7.40 -0.50 -7.10
N LEU A 187 -7.89 -0.75 -5.88
CA LEU A 187 -7.67 0.13 -4.73
C LEU A 187 -6.77 -0.54 -3.69
N VAL A 188 -6.04 0.27 -2.91
CA VAL A 188 -5.27 -0.18 -1.75
C VAL A 188 -5.81 0.53 -0.50
N LEU A 189 -6.38 -0.22 0.41
CA LEU A 189 -7.03 0.25 1.62
C LEU A 189 -6.38 -0.38 2.87
N THR A 190 -5.60 0.38 3.66
CA THR A 190 -5.43 1.83 3.67
C THR A 190 -3.94 2.22 3.82
N ASN A 191 -3.64 3.54 3.67
CA ASN A 191 -2.43 4.13 4.22
C ASN A 191 -2.57 4.24 5.76
N THR A 192 -1.65 4.92 6.43
CA THR A 192 -1.61 5.07 7.89
C THR A 192 -2.69 6.05 8.39
N ALA A 193 -3.21 5.81 9.60
CA ALA A 193 -4.05 6.78 10.30
C ALA A 193 -3.18 7.89 10.92
N LEU A 194 -3.69 9.12 10.98
CA LEU A 194 -3.00 10.20 11.68
C LEU A 194 -2.96 9.93 13.20
N GLY A 195 -1.81 10.13 13.80
CA GLY A 195 -1.60 9.91 15.23
C GLY A 195 -0.54 10.83 15.81
N LEU A 196 -0.55 10.94 17.13
CA LEU A 196 0.40 11.73 17.92
C LEU A 196 0.87 10.91 19.12
N GLY A 197 2.16 10.97 19.41
CA GLY A 197 2.76 10.50 20.65
C GLY A 197 3.51 11.63 21.34
N LEU A 198 3.48 11.65 22.65
CA LEU A 198 4.15 12.66 23.49
C LEU A 198 5.18 12.01 24.41
N SER A 199 6.35 12.62 24.55
CA SER A 199 7.28 12.32 25.63
C SER A 199 6.91 13.16 26.84
N LEU A 200 6.63 12.52 27.97
CA LEU A 200 6.36 13.21 29.24
C LEU A 200 7.62 13.89 29.77
N GLU A 201 8.77 13.25 29.62
CA GLU A 201 10.07 13.72 30.08
C GLU A 201 10.54 14.93 29.28
N ALA A 202 10.48 14.85 27.95
CA ALA A 202 10.89 15.93 27.06
C ALA A 202 9.78 16.99 26.87
N ARG A 203 8.52 16.69 27.26
CA ARG A 203 7.34 17.56 27.11
C ARG A 203 7.13 18.04 25.68
N MET A 204 7.34 17.11 24.71
CA MET A 204 7.25 17.39 23.28
C MET A 204 6.77 16.16 22.50
N PRO A 205 6.36 16.32 21.23
CA PRO A 205 6.05 15.20 20.37
C PRO A 205 7.22 14.20 20.21
N LEU A 206 6.90 12.91 20.08
CA LEU A 206 7.88 11.86 19.84
C LEU A 206 8.51 11.95 18.44
N LEU A 207 7.77 12.49 17.45
CA LEU A 207 8.27 12.73 16.10
C LEU A 207 8.63 14.20 15.91
N SER A 208 9.68 14.48 15.17
CA SER A 208 10.13 15.83 14.85
C SER A 208 9.07 16.71 14.17
N GLY A 209 8.17 16.11 13.39
CA GLY A 209 7.05 16.79 12.74
C GLY A 209 5.76 16.79 13.54
N GLY A 210 5.74 16.37 14.79
CA GLY A 210 4.56 16.27 15.64
C GLY A 210 3.66 15.11 15.23
N VAL A 211 2.63 15.38 14.44
CA VAL A 211 1.71 14.36 13.90
C VAL A 211 2.42 13.48 12.87
N GLY A 212 2.16 12.17 12.92
CA GLY A 212 2.66 11.19 11.97
C GLY A 212 1.62 10.13 11.63
N GLY A 213 2.01 9.18 10.78
CA GLY A 213 1.18 8.04 10.42
C GLY A 213 1.27 6.94 11.48
N TYR A 214 0.15 6.52 12.03
CA TYR A 214 0.02 5.37 12.92
C TYR A 214 -0.21 4.09 12.10
N SER A 215 0.52 3.03 12.42
CA SER A 215 0.47 1.73 11.74
C SER A 215 0.72 0.58 12.72
N GLY A 216 0.53 -0.66 12.26
CA GLY A 216 0.69 -1.86 13.07
C GLY A 216 -0.64 -2.46 13.50
N PRO A 217 -0.65 -3.48 14.41
CA PRO A 217 -1.85 -4.25 14.75
C PRO A 217 -3.06 -3.40 15.20
N GLY A 218 -2.83 -2.29 15.88
CA GLY A 218 -3.89 -1.39 16.31
C GLY A 218 -4.63 -0.67 15.18
N LEU A 219 -4.04 -0.58 13.99
CA LEU A 219 -4.70 -0.01 12.81
C LEU A 219 -5.67 -0.99 12.14
N LYS A 220 -5.51 -2.32 12.34
CA LYS A 220 -6.28 -3.33 11.62
C LYS A 220 -7.81 -3.11 11.63
N PRO A 221 -8.49 -2.88 12.76
CA PRO A 221 -9.95 -2.72 12.75
C PRO A 221 -10.41 -1.50 11.96
N ILE A 222 -9.62 -0.44 11.89
CA ILE A 222 -9.91 0.76 11.09
C ILE A 222 -9.79 0.45 9.61
N SER A 223 -8.67 -0.14 9.18
CA SER A 223 -8.44 -0.48 7.78
C SER A 223 -9.39 -1.57 7.28
N LEU A 224 -9.71 -2.56 8.11
CA LEU A 224 -10.66 -3.62 7.79
C LEU A 224 -12.07 -3.05 7.54
N ARG A 225 -12.54 -2.09 8.38
CA ARG A 225 -13.77 -1.32 8.14
C ARG A 225 -13.75 -0.61 6.80
N CYS A 226 -12.63 0.05 6.46
CA CYS A 226 -12.50 0.74 5.18
C CYS A 226 -12.66 -0.22 3.99
N VAL A 227 -12.04 -1.41 4.05
CA VAL A 227 -12.21 -2.43 3.01
C VAL A 227 -13.66 -2.89 2.92
N TYR A 228 -14.30 -3.19 4.06
CA TYR A 228 -15.68 -3.65 4.12
C TYR A 228 -16.66 -2.63 3.51
N GLU A 229 -16.55 -1.36 3.88
CA GLU A 229 -17.43 -0.28 3.37
C GLU A 229 -17.25 -0.06 1.86
N VAL A 230 -16.00 0.00 1.38
CA VAL A 230 -15.73 0.21 -0.04
C VAL A 230 -16.12 -1.01 -0.87
N ALA A 231 -15.83 -2.24 -0.41
CA ALA A 231 -16.24 -3.46 -1.11
C ALA A 231 -17.77 -3.61 -1.19
N GLY A 232 -18.48 -3.20 -0.14
CA GLY A 232 -19.95 -3.16 -0.16
C GLY A 232 -20.52 -2.14 -1.14
N ALA A 233 -19.87 -1.00 -1.31
CA ALA A 233 -20.30 0.06 -2.22
C ALA A 233 -19.87 -0.18 -3.68
N LEU A 234 -18.67 -0.73 -3.91
CA LEU A 234 -18.08 -0.95 -5.24
C LEU A 234 -18.00 -2.46 -5.53
N SER A 235 -19.15 -3.11 -5.59
CA SER A 235 -19.25 -4.56 -5.73
C SER A 235 -18.39 -5.12 -6.88
N GLY A 236 -17.52 -6.07 -6.56
CA GLY A 236 -16.63 -6.73 -7.53
C GLY A 236 -15.41 -5.91 -7.96
N PHE A 237 -15.23 -4.68 -7.49
CA PHE A 237 -14.03 -3.91 -7.80
C PHE A 237 -12.83 -4.44 -7.00
N PRO A 238 -11.65 -4.64 -7.62
CA PRO A 238 -10.50 -5.24 -6.95
C PRO A 238 -9.93 -4.36 -5.83
N ILE A 239 -9.77 -4.94 -4.64
CA ILE A 239 -9.24 -4.24 -3.45
C ILE A 239 -8.06 -5.02 -2.89
N VAL A 240 -7.00 -4.30 -2.53
CA VAL A 240 -5.88 -4.79 -1.72
C VAL A 240 -6.05 -4.26 -0.29
N GLY A 241 -6.24 -5.16 0.66
CA GLY A 241 -6.30 -4.79 2.09
C GLY A 241 -4.92 -4.43 2.63
N CYS A 242 -4.79 -3.35 3.38
CA CYS A 242 -3.52 -2.93 3.99
C CYS A 242 -3.77 -2.26 5.34
N GLY A 243 -3.11 -2.75 6.39
CA GLY A 243 -3.16 -2.16 7.73
C GLY A 243 -3.22 -3.23 8.84
N GLY A 244 -2.19 -3.32 9.64
CA GLY A 244 -2.14 -4.17 10.83
C GLY A 244 -2.14 -5.68 10.60
N VAL A 245 -1.90 -6.15 9.38
CA VAL A 245 -1.80 -7.57 9.07
C VAL A 245 -0.52 -8.16 9.67
N GLY A 246 -0.67 -9.15 10.53
CA GLY A 246 0.42 -9.82 11.21
C GLY A 246 0.35 -11.34 11.20
N THR A 247 -0.78 -11.93 10.78
CA THR A 247 -1.03 -13.38 10.77
C THR A 247 -1.76 -13.83 9.51
N GLY A 248 -1.75 -15.13 9.21
CA GLY A 248 -2.55 -15.70 8.12
C GLY A 248 -4.06 -15.54 8.34
N ARG A 249 -4.49 -15.49 9.61
CA ARG A 249 -5.88 -15.21 9.97
C ARG A 249 -6.29 -13.79 9.60
N ASP A 250 -5.42 -12.79 9.84
CA ASP A 250 -5.70 -11.41 9.44
C ASP A 250 -5.91 -11.30 7.93
N VAL A 251 -5.13 -12.05 7.13
CA VAL A 251 -5.30 -12.10 5.67
C VAL A 251 -6.71 -12.56 5.31
N ILE A 252 -7.20 -13.63 5.95
CA ILE A 252 -8.56 -14.16 5.70
C ILE A 252 -9.63 -13.15 6.11
N GLU A 253 -9.46 -12.45 7.24
CA GLU A 253 -10.41 -11.39 7.65
C GLU A 253 -10.54 -10.30 6.58
N TYR A 254 -9.42 -9.84 6.00
CA TYR A 254 -9.43 -8.88 4.90
C TYR A 254 -10.12 -9.43 3.64
N VAL A 255 -9.85 -10.69 3.30
CA VAL A 255 -10.48 -11.33 2.13
C VAL A 255 -11.99 -11.48 2.35
N MET A 256 -12.41 -11.92 3.52
CA MET A 256 -13.84 -12.00 3.86
C MET A 256 -14.53 -10.63 3.82
N ALA A 257 -13.82 -9.55 4.13
CA ALA A 257 -14.33 -8.17 4.00
C ALA A 257 -14.34 -7.66 2.55
N GLY A 258 -13.84 -8.40 1.56
CA GLY A 258 -13.89 -8.06 0.15
C GLY A 258 -12.53 -7.80 -0.52
N ALA A 259 -11.42 -7.92 0.20
CA ALA A 259 -10.11 -7.78 -0.43
C ALA A 259 -9.74 -9.00 -1.29
N SER A 260 -9.16 -8.77 -2.47
CA SER A 260 -8.62 -9.81 -3.35
C SER A 260 -7.18 -10.19 -3.00
N ALA A 261 -6.43 -9.28 -2.40
CA ALA A 261 -5.06 -9.46 -1.94
C ALA A 261 -4.78 -8.59 -0.71
N VAL A 262 -3.64 -8.76 -0.06
CA VAL A 262 -3.32 -8.06 1.19
C VAL A 262 -1.88 -7.57 1.20
N GLN A 263 -1.66 -6.32 1.57
CA GLN A 263 -0.32 -5.77 1.79
C GLN A 263 0.15 -5.97 3.24
N LEU A 264 1.37 -6.47 3.39
CA LEU A 264 2.09 -6.57 4.66
C LEU A 264 3.01 -5.34 4.78
N GLY A 265 2.89 -4.60 5.87
CA GLY A 265 3.68 -3.38 6.12
C GLY A 265 4.51 -3.46 7.39
N THR A 266 4.01 -2.86 8.45
CA THR A 266 4.70 -2.66 9.75
C THR A 266 5.28 -3.94 10.36
N VAL A 267 4.69 -5.10 10.09
CA VAL A 267 5.17 -6.40 10.55
C VAL A 267 6.62 -6.67 10.13
N HIS A 268 7.08 -6.14 8.99
CA HIS A 268 8.44 -6.32 8.50
C HIS A 268 9.51 -5.72 9.41
N PHE A 269 9.18 -4.66 10.16
CA PHE A 269 10.13 -4.02 11.09
C PHE A 269 10.38 -4.90 12.34
N ALA A 270 9.36 -5.62 12.78
CA ALA A 270 9.50 -6.55 13.90
C ALA A 270 10.01 -7.93 13.45
N GLU A 271 9.58 -8.38 12.28
CA GLU A 271 9.88 -9.70 11.72
C GLU A 271 10.08 -9.62 10.20
N PRO A 272 11.31 -9.38 9.70
CA PRO A 272 11.56 -9.30 8.27
C PRO A 272 11.12 -10.54 7.46
N LYS A 273 11.10 -11.72 8.09
CA LYS A 273 10.67 -13.00 7.50
C LYS A 273 9.17 -13.31 7.66
N ALA A 274 8.36 -12.35 8.09
CA ALA A 274 6.93 -12.53 8.36
C ALA A 274 6.15 -13.09 7.16
N GLY A 275 6.50 -12.72 5.93
CA GLY A 275 5.81 -13.20 4.73
C GLY A 275 5.77 -14.71 4.61
N ALA A 276 6.89 -15.40 4.86
CA ALA A 276 6.97 -16.85 4.82
C ALA A 276 6.11 -17.52 5.92
N ARG A 277 6.10 -16.95 7.12
CA ARG A 277 5.27 -17.43 8.23
C ARG A 277 3.79 -17.22 7.92
N ILE A 278 3.40 -16.00 7.57
CA ILE A 278 2.01 -15.64 7.28
C ILE A 278 1.44 -16.49 6.13
N ARG A 279 2.25 -16.76 5.09
CA ARG A 279 1.84 -17.63 3.99
C ARG A 279 1.54 -19.07 4.46
N ARG A 280 2.35 -19.63 5.38
CA ARG A 280 2.09 -20.97 5.96
C ARG A 280 0.85 -20.97 6.85
N GLU A 281 0.68 -19.93 7.68
CA GLU A 281 -0.51 -19.75 8.51
C GLU A 281 -1.77 -19.64 7.67
N LEU A 282 -1.74 -18.87 6.59
CA LEU A 282 -2.84 -18.72 5.64
C LEU A 282 -3.25 -20.08 5.05
N ALA A 283 -2.28 -20.90 4.61
CA ALA A 283 -2.56 -22.24 4.10
C ALA A 283 -3.24 -23.13 5.15
N THR A 284 -2.80 -23.04 6.40
CA THR A 284 -3.39 -23.78 7.53
C THR A 284 -4.83 -23.33 7.79
N GLU A 285 -5.09 -22.02 7.81
CA GLU A 285 -6.43 -21.46 8.05
C GLU A 285 -7.41 -21.78 6.90
N LEU A 286 -6.98 -21.74 5.65
CA LEU A 286 -7.78 -22.16 4.50
C LEU A 286 -8.22 -23.62 4.64
N GLY A 287 -7.29 -24.51 5.02
CA GLY A 287 -7.61 -25.91 5.29
C GLY A 287 -8.59 -26.08 6.44
N ARG A 288 -8.44 -25.31 7.54
CA ARG A 288 -9.35 -25.35 8.70
C ARG A 288 -10.77 -24.89 8.34
N LEU A 289 -10.89 -23.92 7.43
CA LEU A 289 -12.18 -23.42 6.95
C LEU A 289 -12.80 -24.30 5.86
N GLY A 290 -12.08 -25.29 5.34
CA GLY A 290 -12.55 -26.13 4.23
C GLY A 290 -12.68 -25.38 2.91
N ALA A 291 -12.02 -24.23 2.76
CA ALA A 291 -12.05 -23.44 1.55
C ALA A 291 -11.20 -24.09 0.45
N ALA A 292 -11.75 -24.26 -0.74
CA ALA A 292 -11.04 -24.84 -1.88
C ALA A 292 -10.02 -23.84 -2.47
N SER A 293 -10.33 -22.53 -2.37
CA SER A 293 -9.45 -21.44 -2.79
C SER A 293 -9.65 -20.20 -1.93
N LEU A 294 -8.69 -19.28 -1.96
CA LEU A 294 -8.84 -17.97 -1.30
C LEU A 294 -9.99 -17.16 -1.92
N SER A 295 -10.19 -17.28 -3.23
CA SER A 295 -11.24 -16.56 -3.96
C SER A 295 -12.66 -16.93 -3.47
N ASP A 296 -12.85 -18.14 -2.94
CA ASP A 296 -14.15 -18.57 -2.41
C ASP A 296 -14.57 -17.79 -1.15
N LEU A 297 -13.61 -17.13 -0.50
CA LEU A 297 -13.82 -16.35 0.71
C LEU A 297 -13.96 -14.84 0.43
N VAL A 298 -13.73 -14.36 -0.80
CA VAL A 298 -13.78 -12.93 -1.10
C VAL A 298 -15.19 -12.39 -0.89
N GLY A 299 -15.33 -11.46 0.03
CA GLY A 299 -16.57 -10.74 0.28
C GLY A 299 -17.67 -11.55 1.00
N VAL A 300 -17.37 -12.75 1.52
CA VAL A 300 -18.41 -13.58 2.19
C VAL A 300 -18.99 -12.91 3.44
N ALA A 301 -18.35 -11.90 3.99
CA ALA A 301 -18.86 -11.12 5.12
C ALA A 301 -19.76 -9.95 4.69
N LEU A 302 -19.90 -9.68 3.39
CA LEU A 302 -20.74 -8.60 2.84
C LEU A 302 -22.18 -9.02 2.63
N ALA A 303 -22.48 -10.32 2.75
CA ALA A 303 -23.80 -10.93 2.51
C ALA A 303 -24.76 -10.70 3.68
#